data_6b8525a805fba11f1700396ecee724ef
#
_entry.id   6b8525a805fba11f1700396ecee724ef
#
_cell.length_a   1.000
_cell.length_b   1.000
_cell.length_c   1.000
_cell.angle_alpha   90.00
_cell.angle_beta   90.00
_cell.angle_gamma   90.00
#
_symmetry.space_group_name_H-M   'P 1'
#
loop_
_entity.id
_entity.type
_entity.pdbx_description
1 polymer ?
#
loop_
_entity_poly.entity_id
_entity_poly.type
_entity_poly.pdbx_seq_one_letter_code
_entity_poly.pdbx_strand_id
1 'polypeptide(L)'
;MGLLFVSLTFHLPPAHAWLPKPAESHQALTRTLARTALASAYFQVGMFVFALEEVDQALILMPQHAPALLLKALLFQQQNKPDLAQKYFQKAKDAAPEDPQIAYQWGVFDCQKGHFEAAFEKFKRAWELSTGPDQVKTSWVWGQCLRRNWQFEAANARMSDAFAQQPGLISEALELVELKIQLGKFIEAEKILEYLNDSPSVSAQSVWLALQLAERQNQAVKKNHWGKMLGLHFSNSAQWRAYQDGVPHD
;
A
#
# COMPACT_ATOMS: atom_id res chain seq x y z
N MET A 1 21.52 -7.77 79.91
CA MET A 1 20.78 -8.25 78.73
C MET A 1 20.90 -7.19 77.65
N GLY A 2 21.89 -7.34 76.79
CA GLY A 2 22.16 -6.40 75.67
C GLY A 2 21.63 -6.97 74.39
N LEU A 3 20.68 -6.30 73.73
CA LEU A 3 20.17 -6.63 72.42
C LEU A 3 21.12 -6.07 71.32
N LEU A 4 21.81 -6.98 70.61
CA LEU A 4 22.59 -6.66 69.42
C LEU A 4 21.63 -6.45 68.25
N PHE A 5 21.45 -5.20 67.77
CA PHE A 5 20.81 -4.89 66.51
C PHE A 5 21.80 -5.15 65.38
N VAL A 6 21.59 -6.23 64.61
CA VAL A 6 22.28 -6.47 63.37
C VAL A 6 21.55 -5.69 62.28
N SER A 7 22.14 -4.56 61.84
CA SER A 7 21.65 -3.80 60.70
C SER A 7 22.03 -4.53 59.41
N LEU A 8 21.06 -5.18 58.76
CA LEU A 8 21.21 -5.68 57.38
C LEU A 8 21.16 -4.48 56.43
N THR A 9 22.33 -4.02 55.97
CA THR A 9 22.41 -3.07 54.84
C THR A 9 22.20 -3.81 53.54
N PHE A 10 21.01 -3.68 52.94
CA PHE A 10 20.77 -4.10 51.56
C PHE A 10 21.57 -3.18 50.61
N HIS A 11 22.69 -3.67 50.11
CA HIS A 11 23.39 -3.04 49.00
C HIS A 11 22.60 -3.33 47.73
N LEU A 12 21.78 -2.36 47.29
CA LEU A 12 21.23 -2.36 45.93
C LEU A 12 22.39 -2.07 44.99
N PRO A 13 22.61 -2.89 43.94
CA PRO A 13 23.61 -2.60 42.93
C PRO A 13 23.28 -1.27 42.25
N PRO A 14 24.30 -0.48 41.80
CA PRO A 14 24.06 0.78 41.16
C PRO A 14 23.20 0.57 39.90
N ALA A 15 22.27 1.48 39.61
CA ALA A 15 21.29 1.42 38.52
C ALA A 15 21.94 1.19 37.14
N HIS A 16 23.21 1.50 36.99
CA HIS A 16 24.00 1.26 35.75
C HIS A 16 24.35 -0.22 35.50
N ALA A 17 24.20 -1.10 36.48
CA ALA A 17 24.52 -2.53 36.35
C ALA A 17 23.50 -3.29 35.46
N TRP A 18 22.32 -2.68 35.21
CA TRP A 18 21.23 -3.28 34.43
C TRP A 18 21.15 -2.81 32.97
N LEU A 19 21.95 -1.82 32.59
CA LEU A 19 22.02 -1.38 31.20
C LEU A 19 22.96 -2.33 30.42
N PRO A 20 22.54 -2.85 29.26
CA PRO A 20 23.41 -3.66 28.43
C PRO A 20 24.62 -2.84 27.98
N LYS A 21 25.77 -3.48 27.91
CA LYS A 21 27.01 -2.83 27.45
C LYS A 21 26.82 -2.34 26.00
N PRO A 22 27.42 -1.20 25.61
CA PRO A 22 27.28 -0.65 24.24
C PRO A 22 27.57 -1.66 23.12
N ALA A 23 28.55 -2.55 23.30
CA ALA A 23 28.86 -3.62 22.35
C ALA A 23 27.74 -4.67 22.24
N GLU A 24 27.08 -5.02 23.35
CA GLU A 24 25.97 -5.96 23.39
C GLU A 24 24.72 -5.38 22.72
N SER A 25 24.46 -4.10 22.93
CA SER A 25 23.35 -3.38 22.27
C SER A 25 23.55 -3.27 20.75
N HIS A 26 24.79 -3.01 20.32
CA HIS A 26 25.11 -2.96 18.87
C HIS A 26 24.97 -4.33 18.21
N GLN A 27 25.41 -5.39 18.87
CA GLN A 27 25.26 -6.76 18.36
C GLN A 27 23.78 -7.17 18.32
N ALA A 28 22.98 -6.82 19.32
CA ALA A 28 21.53 -7.08 19.32
C ALA A 28 20.83 -6.35 18.17
N LEU A 29 21.16 -5.08 17.93
CA LEU A 29 20.62 -4.31 16.80
C LEU A 29 20.99 -4.96 15.45
N THR A 30 22.25 -5.28 15.22
CA THR A 30 22.71 -5.91 13.97
C THR A 30 21.98 -7.22 13.70
N ARG A 31 21.84 -8.06 14.71
CA ARG A 31 21.12 -9.33 14.61
C ARG A 31 19.63 -9.12 14.36
N THR A 32 19.01 -8.14 15.00
CA THR A 32 17.58 -7.79 14.80
C THR A 32 17.34 -7.33 13.36
N LEU A 33 18.19 -6.45 12.85
CA LEU A 33 18.09 -5.97 11.46
C LEU A 33 18.24 -7.12 10.45
N ALA A 34 19.24 -8.01 10.65
CA ALA A 34 19.45 -9.16 9.76
C ALA A 34 18.25 -10.12 9.76
N ARG A 35 17.69 -10.44 10.96
CA ARG A 35 16.51 -11.29 11.07
C ARG A 35 15.27 -10.64 10.46
N THR A 36 15.06 -9.35 10.68
CA THR A 36 13.94 -8.62 10.08
C THR A 36 14.03 -8.59 8.56
N ALA A 37 15.25 -8.41 8.00
CA ALA A 37 15.46 -8.46 6.57
C ALA A 37 15.20 -9.87 5.99
N LEU A 38 15.67 -10.92 6.67
CA LEU A 38 15.40 -12.31 6.28
C LEU A 38 13.91 -12.63 6.35
N ALA A 39 13.23 -12.21 7.41
CA ALA A 39 11.79 -12.35 7.55
C ALA A 39 11.03 -11.64 6.42
N SER A 40 11.46 -10.43 6.03
CA SER A 40 10.89 -9.70 4.90
C SER A 40 11.07 -10.46 3.58
N ALA A 41 12.25 -11.06 3.36
CA ALA A 41 12.50 -11.88 2.17
C ALA A 41 11.59 -13.13 2.14
N TYR A 42 11.43 -13.84 3.26
CA TYR A 42 10.50 -14.95 3.38
C TYR A 42 9.04 -14.52 3.14
N PHE A 43 8.65 -13.36 3.66
CA PHE A 43 7.30 -12.80 3.44
C PHE A 43 7.04 -12.56 1.94
N GLN A 44 8.00 -11.98 1.22
CA GLN A 44 7.89 -11.67 -0.21
C GLN A 44 7.70 -12.92 -1.08
N VAL A 45 8.31 -14.05 -0.69
CA VAL A 45 8.17 -15.32 -1.41
C VAL A 45 7.05 -16.22 -0.86
N GLY A 46 6.21 -15.69 0.06
CA GLY A 46 5.06 -16.40 0.61
C GLY A 46 5.39 -17.46 1.67
N MET A 47 6.64 -17.52 2.15
CA MET A 47 7.08 -18.47 3.19
C MET A 47 6.74 -17.94 4.60
N PHE A 48 5.43 -17.72 4.87
CA PHE A 48 4.95 -17.00 6.05
C PHE A 48 5.32 -17.63 7.39
N VAL A 49 5.45 -18.96 7.46
CA VAL A 49 5.86 -19.65 8.70
C VAL A 49 7.29 -19.26 9.06
N PHE A 50 8.23 -19.35 8.11
CA PHE A 50 9.63 -18.95 8.34
C PHE A 50 9.77 -17.46 8.60
N ALA A 51 8.98 -16.61 7.89
CA ALA A 51 8.94 -15.19 8.18
C ALA A 51 8.53 -14.90 9.63
N LEU A 52 7.53 -15.61 10.16
CA LEU A 52 7.05 -15.42 11.53
C LEU A 52 8.10 -15.84 12.56
N GLU A 53 8.80 -16.97 12.33
CA GLU A 53 9.89 -17.44 13.21
C GLU A 53 11.01 -16.39 13.29
N GLU A 54 11.45 -15.85 12.16
CA GLU A 54 12.52 -14.84 12.15
C GLU A 54 12.08 -13.50 12.78
N VAL A 55 10.81 -13.09 12.57
CA VAL A 55 10.25 -11.91 13.26
C VAL A 55 10.22 -12.13 14.78
N ASP A 56 9.80 -13.31 15.23
CA ASP A 56 9.76 -13.61 16.67
C ASP A 56 11.14 -13.56 17.30
N GLN A 57 12.15 -14.12 16.61
CA GLN A 57 13.54 -14.02 17.05
C GLN A 57 14.08 -12.58 17.06
N ALA A 58 13.69 -11.75 16.07
CA ALA A 58 14.03 -10.33 16.06
C ALA A 58 13.42 -9.60 17.27
N LEU A 59 12.14 -9.87 17.59
CA LEU A 59 11.42 -9.24 18.69
C LEU A 59 11.83 -9.76 20.08
N ILE A 60 12.45 -10.94 20.17
CA ILE A 60 13.12 -11.40 21.42
C ILE A 60 14.35 -10.52 21.69
N LEU A 61 15.12 -10.17 20.66
CA LEU A 61 16.30 -9.32 20.78
C LEU A 61 15.93 -7.85 21.04
N MET A 62 14.95 -7.33 20.30
CA MET A 62 14.47 -5.95 20.42
C MET A 62 12.93 -5.89 20.35
N PRO A 63 12.25 -5.96 21.50
CA PRO A 63 10.77 -6.04 21.55
C PRO A 63 10.01 -4.85 20.94
N GLN A 64 10.67 -3.69 20.81
CA GLN A 64 10.10 -2.46 20.24
C GLN A 64 10.67 -2.13 18.86
N HIS A 65 11.24 -3.11 18.16
CA HIS A 65 11.72 -2.88 16.79
C HIS A 65 10.54 -2.72 15.83
N ALA A 66 10.21 -1.47 15.47
CA ALA A 66 9.02 -1.12 14.72
C ALA A 66 8.89 -1.86 13.37
N PRO A 67 9.95 -2.04 12.54
CA PRO A 67 9.84 -2.80 11.29
C PRO A 67 9.47 -4.27 11.52
N ALA A 68 9.99 -4.93 12.58
CA ALA A 68 9.61 -6.30 12.89
C ALA A 68 8.16 -6.39 13.41
N LEU A 69 7.71 -5.42 14.24
CA LEU A 69 6.32 -5.34 14.68
C LEU A 69 5.36 -5.12 13.51
N LEU A 70 5.71 -4.25 12.56
CA LEU A 70 4.93 -4.04 11.34
C LEU A 70 4.84 -5.32 10.50
N LEU A 71 5.98 -6.00 10.28
CA LEU A 71 5.99 -7.25 9.52
C LEU A 71 5.17 -8.34 10.19
N LYS A 72 5.18 -8.40 11.54
CA LYS A 72 4.33 -9.32 12.30
C LYS A 72 2.83 -9.02 12.13
N ALA A 73 2.46 -7.74 12.07
CA ALA A 73 1.09 -7.32 11.77
C ALA A 73 0.65 -7.82 10.39
N LEU A 74 1.51 -7.62 9.36
CA LEU A 74 1.26 -8.08 7.99
C LEU A 74 1.16 -9.61 7.90
N LEU A 75 1.99 -10.34 8.64
CA LEU A 75 1.91 -11.80 8.72
C LEU A 75 0.58 -12.29 9.31
N PHE A 76 0.08 -11.64 10.38
CA PHE A 76 -1.24 -11.97 10.94
C PHE A 76 -2.38 -11.57 10.00
N GLN A 77 -2.24 -10.50 9.24
CA GLN A 77 -3.19 -10.15 8.18
C GLN A 77 -3.27 -11.26 7.12
N GLN A 78 -2.14 -11.79 6.64
CA GLN A 78 -2.09 -12.91 5.68
C GLN A 78 -2.71 -14.19 6.25
N GLN A 79 -2.58 -14.42 7.55
CA GLN A 79 -3.21 -15.56 8.25
C GLN A 79 -4.69 -15.33 8.56
N ASN A 80 -5.29 -14.21 8.12
CA ASN A 80 -6.66 -13.82 8.43
C ASN A 80 -6.96 -13.77 9.94
N LYS A 81 -6.02 -13.25 10.73
CA LYS A 81 -6.12 -13.03 12.19
C LYS A 81 -6.19 -11.53 12.47
N PRO A 82 -7.33 -10.86 12.21
CA PRO A 82 -7.43 -9.40 12.22
C PRO A 82 -7.13 -8.78 13.58
N ASP A 83 -7.56 -9.39 14.69
CA ASP A 83 -7.33 -8.86 16.04
C ASP A 83 -5.84 -8.82 16.39
N LEU A 84 -5.10 -9.88 15.99
CA LEU A 84 -3.65 -9.91 16.17
C LEU A 84 -2.95 -8.92 15.25
N ALA A 85 -3.39 -8.80 13.99
CA ALA A 85 -2.85 -7.80 13.09
C ALA A 85 -3.02 -6.39 13.66
N GLN A 86 -4.22 -6.01 14.09
CA GLN A 86 -4.50 -4.72 14.70
C GLN A 86 -3.64 -4.46 15.93
N LYS A 87 -3.50 -5.45 16.83
CA LYS A 87 -2.64 -5.36 18.01
C LYS A 87 -1.19 -5.04 17.63
N TYR A 88 -0.65 -5.68 16.59
CA TYR A 88 0.74 -5.47 16.19
C TYR A 88 0.94 -4.19 15.37
N PHE A 89 -0.05 -3.75 14.59
CA PHE A 89 -0.06 -2.41 14.02
C PHE A 89 0.00 -1.32 15.10
N GLN A 90 -0.79 -1.47 16.16
CA GLN A 90 -0.74 -0.54 17.29
C GLN A 90 0.65 -0.51 17.94
N LYS A 91 1.24 -1.68 18.22
CA LYS A 91 2.59 -1.76 18.77
C LYS A 91 3.65 -1.12 17.86
N ALA A 92 3.55 -1.33 16.54
CA ALA A 92 4.46 -0.72 15.58
C ALA A 92 4.34 0.81 15.61
N LYS A 93 3.11 1.33 15.62
CA LYS A 93 2.83 2.77 15.76
C LYS A 93 3.38 3.35 17.06
N ASP A 94 3.21 2.66 18.19
CA ASP A 94 3.71 3.11 19.49
C ASP A 94 5.25 3.16 19.52
N ALA A 95 5.91 2.23 18.82
CA ALA A 95 7.36 2.17 18.68
C ALA A 95 7.93 3.22 17.71
N ALA A 96 7.18 3.58 16.65
CA ALA A 96 7.59 4.58 15.65
C ALA A 96 6.37 5.37 15.12
N PRO A 97 5.89 6.37 15.89
CA PRO A 97 4.65 7.11 15.55
C PRO A 97 4.76 8.01 14.32
N GLU A 98 5.97 8.31 13.89
CA GLU A 98 6.28 9.16 12.74
C GLU A 98 6.66 8.34 11.49
N ASP A 99 6.58 7.02 11.53
CA ASP A 99 6.88 6.18 10.37
C ASP A 99 5.68 6.14 9.41
N PRO A 100 5.78 6.74 8.19
CA PRO A 100 4.70 6.76 7.23
C PRO A 100 4.30 5.37 6.75
N GLN A 101 5.23 4.43 6.71
CA GLN A 101 4.98 3.07 6.24
C GLN A 101 4.02 2.32 7.16
N ILE A 102 4.11 2.54 8.47
CA ILE A 102 3.20 1.94 9.44
C ILE A 102 1.79 2.47 9.24
N ALA A 103 1.64 3.79 9.13
CA ALA A 103 0.34 4.41 8.88
C ALA A 103 -0.26 3.96 7.54
N TYR A 104 0.56 3.90 6.48
CA TYR A 104 0.14 3.41 5.17
C TYR A 104 -0.37 1.97 5.22
N GLN A 105 0.42 1.05 5.75
CA GLN A 105 0.04 -0.37 5.79
C GLN A 105 -1.19 -0.64 6.68
N TRP A 106 -1.29 0.08 7.79
CA TRP A 106 -2.48 -0.02 8.63
C TRP A 106 -3.72 0.57 7.94
N GLY A 107 -3.58 1.66 7.19
CA GLY A 107 -4.65 2.20 6.35
C GLY A 107 -5.14 1.19 5.30
N VAL A 108 -4.20 0.50 4.63
CA VAL A 108 -4.54 -0.59 3.69
C VAL A 108 -5.30 -1.71 4.39
N PHE A 109 -4.86 -2.14 5.57
CA PHE A 109 -5.52 -3.17 6.36
C PHE A 109 -6.96 -2.77 6.72
N ASP A 110 -7.17 -1.56 7.26
CA ASP A 110 -8.50 -1.09 7.65
C ASP A 110 -9.43 -0.94 6.42
N CYS A 111 -8.90 -0.45 5.30
CA CYS A 111 -9.65 -0.37 4.05
C CYS A 111 -10.11 -1.75 3.57
N GLN A 112 -9.24 -2.76 3.64
CA GLN A 112 -9.59 -4.13 3.26
C GLN A 112 -10.68 -4.72 4.16
N LYS A 113 -10.75 -4.32 5.43
CA LYS A 113 -11.77 -4.74 6.40
C LYS A 113 -13.07 -3.92 6.32
N GLY A 114 -13.11 -2.88 5.49
CA GLY A 114 -14.27 -1.98 5.38
C GLY A 114 -14.34 -0.93 6.49
N HIS A 115 -13.29 -0.76 7.27
CA HIS A 115 -13.17 0.29 8.29
C HIS A 115 -12.72 1.61 7.64
N PHE A 116 -13.51 2.15 6.73
CA PHE A 116 -13.10 3.20 5.80
C PHE A 116 -12.66 4.49 6.49
N GLU A 117 -13.41 4.99 7.48
CA GLU A 117 -13.04 6.22 8.19
C GLU A 117 -11.69 6.07 8.92
N ALA A 118 -11.48 4.93 9.57
CA ALA A 118 -10.21 4.64 10.22
C ALA A 118 -9.05 4.51 9.21
N ALA A 119 -9.32 3.99 8.01
CA ALA A 119 -8.36 3.92 6.93
C ALA A 119 -7.98 5.31 6.41
N PHE A 120 -8.97 6.21 6.21
CA PHE A 120 -8.75 7.56 5.71
C PHE A 120 -7.87 8.40 6.65
N GLU A 121 -8.08 8.31 7.95
CA GLU A 121 -7.21 8.97 8.94
C GLU A 121 -5.77 8.48 8.86
N LYS A 122 -5.57 7.18 8.66
CA LYS A 122 -4.24 6.59 8.54
C LYS A 122 -3.56 6.95 7.23
N PHE A 123 -4.29 6.94 6.10
CA PHE A 123 -3.76 7.40 4.83
C PHE A 123 -3.40 8.88 4.85
N LYS A 124 -4.24 9.72 5.50
CA LYS A 124 -3.93 11.14 5.71
C LYS A 124 -2.60 11.29 6.47
N ARG A 125 -2.44 10.58 7.59
CA ARG A 125 -1.20 10.63 8.35
C ARG A 125 0.01 10.13 7.55
N ALA A 126 -0.13 9.01 6.81
CA ALA A 126 0.91 8.51 5.95
C ALA A 126 1.31 9.53 4.88
N TRP A 127 0.33 10.19 4.26
CA TRP A 127 0.54 11.21 3.23
C TRP A 127 1.25 12.44 3.79
N GLU A 128 0.86 12.93 4.97
CA GLU A 128 1.49 14.07 5.65
C GLU A 128 2.96 13.80 6.02
N LEU A 129 3.29 12.57 6.37
CA LEU A 129 4.64 12.15 6.73
C LEU A 129 5.52 11.77 5.55
N SER A 130 4.93 11.55 4.36
CA SER A 130 5.63 11.12 3.15
C SER A 130 5.96 12.29 2.24
N THR A 131 6.94 12.08 1.35
CA THR A 131 7.27 12.99 0.26
C THR A 131 7.56 12.22 -1.02
N GLY A 132 7.47 12.88 -2.18
CA GLY A 132 7.82 12.30 -3.46
C GLY A 132 7.02 11.02 -3.81
N PRO A 133 7.68 9.95 -4.28
CA PRO A 133 7.00 8.75 -4.76
C PRO A 133 6.10 8.07 -3.72
N ASP A 134 6.48 8.08 -2.44
CA ASP A 134 5.69 7.46 -1.37
C ASP A 134 4.40 8.25 -1.10
N GLN A 135 4.44 9.57 -1.25
CA GLN A 135 3.25 10.41 -1.14
C GLN A 135 2.29 10.16 -2.31
N VAL A 136 2.81 10.02 -3.53
CA VAL A 136 2.04 9.66 -4.72
C VAL A 136 1.38 8.30 -4.55
N LYS A 137 2.14 7.29 -4.12
CA LYS A 137 1.64 5.94 -3.83
C LYS A 137 0.53 5.95 -2.78
N THR A 138 0.71 6.73 -1.71
CA THR A 138 -0.29 6.87 -0.65
C THR A 138 -1.57 7.53 -1.18
N SER A 139 -1.46 8.60 -1.98
CA SER A 139 -2.61 9.25 -2.63
C SER A 139 -3.37 8.29 -3.51
N TRP A 140 -2.66 7.46 -4.27
CA TRP A 140 -3.26 6.49 -5.17
C TRP A 140 -4.09 5.45 -4.40
N VAL A 141 -3.48 4.78 -3.41
CA VAL A 141 -4.13 3.74 -2.61
C VAL A 141 -5.28 4.31 -1.77
N TRP A 142 -5.14 5.54 -1.28
CA TRP A 142 -6.24 6.26 -0.63
C TRP A 142 -7.40 6.48 -1.60
N GLY A 143 -7.12 6.91 -2.84
CA GLY A 143 -8.12 7.05 -3.91
C GLY A 143 -8.85 5.72 -4.19
N GLN A 144 -8.12 4.62 -4.29
CA GLN A 144 -8.72 3.29 -4.44
C GLN A 144 -9.63 2.91 -3.26
N CYS A 145 -9.23 3.26 -2.04
CA CYS A 145 -10.03 3.01 -0.84
C CYS A 145 -11.33 3.86 -0.84
N LEU A 146 -11.23 5.14 -1.23
CA LEU A 146 -12.39 6.02 -1.41
C LEU A 146 -13.36 5.44 -2.46
N ARG A 147 -12.84 4.92 -3.58
CA ARG A 147 -13.65 4.25 -4.62
C ARG A 147 -14.40 3.04 -4.06
N ARG A 148 -13.74 2.22 -3.23
CA ARG A 148 -14.38 1.09 -2.55
C ARG A 148 -15.49 1.51 -1.59
N ASN A 149 -15.39 2.70 -1.00
CA ASN A 149 -16.43 3.31 -0.15
C ASN A 149 -17.41 4.18 -0.94
N TRP A 150 -17.52 4.01 -2.27
CA TRP A 150 -18.43 4.73 -3.16
C TRP A 150 -18.25 6.25 -3.18
N GLN A 151 -17.16 6.77 -2.63
CA GLN A 151 -16.80 8.21 -2.64
C GLN A 151 -16.03 8.56 -3.93
N PHE A 152 -16.70 8.40 -5.09
CA PHE A 152 -16.05 8.47 -6.41
C PHE A 152 -15.44 9.82 -6.74
N GLU A 153 -16.07 10.94 -6.35
CA GLU A 153 -15.50 12.28 -6.61
C GLU A 153 -14.23 12.53 -5.79
N ALA A 154 -14.22 12.14 -4.52
CA ALA A 154 -13.04 12.24 -3.67
C ALA A 154 -11.92 11.31 -4.18
N ALA A 155 -12.26 10.10 -4.63
CA ALA A 155 -11.32 9.17 -5.26
C ALA A 155 -10.69 9.80 -6.52
N ASN A 156 -11.53 10.37 -7.40
CA ASN A 156 -11.04 11.03 -8.61
C ASN A 156 -10.09 12.20 -8.30
N ALA A 157 -10.38 13.02 -7.29
CA ALA A 157 -9.49 14.10 -6.90
C ALA A 157 -8.11 13.56 -6.48
N ARG A 158 -8.07 12.58 -5.56
CA ARG A 158 -6.81 11.98 -5.07
C ARG A 158 -6.01 11.29 -6.17
N MET A 159 -6.66 10.50 -7.00
CA MET A 159 -6.00 9.78 -8.10
C MET A 159 -5.52 10.74 -9.19
N SER A 160 -6.27 11.82 -9.48
CA SER A 160 -5.83 12.85 -10.43
C SER A 160 -4.59 13.60 -9.94
N ASP A 161 -4.54 13.95 -8.66
CA ASP A 161 -3.37 14.60 -8.06
C ASP A 161 -2.13 13.69 -8.12
N ALA A 162 -2.30 12.40 -7.85
CA ALA A 162 -1.24 11.41 -7.95
C ALA A 162 -0.74 11.24 -9.40
N PHE A 163 -1.65 11.14 -10.37
CA PHE A 163 -1.32 11.05 -11.78
C PHE A 163 -0.59 12.30 -12.29
N ALA A 164 -1.01 13.49 -11.87
CA ALA A 164 -0.35 14.73 -12.27
C ALA A 164 1.12 14.81 -11.80
N GLN A 165 1.43 14.22 -10.65
CA GLN A 165 2.79 14.16 -10.12
C GLN A 165 3.63 13.06 -10.77
N GLN A 166 3.02 11.94 -11.18
CA GLN A 166 3.71 10.80 -11.76
C GLN A 166 2.91 10.15 -12.92
N PRO A 167 2.88 10.77 -14.11
CA PRO A 167 2.08 10.28 -15.23
C PRO A 167 2.53 8.94 -15.82
N GLY A 168 3.74 8.48 -15.49
CA GLY A 168 4.32 7.23 -16.00
C GLY A 168 3.73 5.94 -15.39
N LEU A 169 2.81 6.04 -14.44
CA LEU A 169 2.12 4.90 -13.83
C LEU A 169 0.93 4.49 -14.72
N ILE A 170 1.20 3.63 -15.71
CA ILE A 170 0.25 3.28 -16.77
C ILE A 170 -0.99 2.55 -16.24
N SER A 171 -0.81 1.55 -15.37
CA SER A 171 -1.93 0.80 -14.78
C SER A 171 -2.86 1.68 -13.98
N GLU A 172 -2.28 2.59 -13.20
CA GLU A 172 -2.98 3.58 -12.40
C GLU A 172 -3.73 4.59 -13.28
N ALA A 173 -3.08 5.05 -14.35
CA ALA A 173 -3.72 5.95 -15.32
C ALA A 173 -4.99 5.33 -15.95
N LEU A 174 -4.95 4.04 -16.27
CA LEU A 174 -6.12 3.31 -16.80
C LEU A 174 -7.26 3.22 -15.77
N GLU A 175 -6.94 2.94 -14.52
CA GLU A 175 -7.96 2.95 -13.44
C GLU A 175 -8.60 4.34 -13.27
N LEU A 176 -7.79 5.40 -13.38
CA LEU A 176 -8.30 6.78 -13.31
C LEU A 176 -9.21 7.11 -14.51
N VAL A 177 -8.85 6.64 -15.70
CA VAL A 177 -9.70 6.77 -16.90
C VAL A 177 -11.05 6.10 -16.69
N GLU A 178 -11.08 4.86 -16.19
CA GLU A 178 -12.32 4.14 -15.91
C GLU A 178 -13.20 4.93 -14.91
N LEU A 179 -12.60 5.44 -13.84
CA LEU A 179 -13.31 6.25 -12.86
C LEU A 179 -13.86 7.56 -13.47
N LYS A 180 -13.08 8.23 -14.32
CA LYS A 180 -13.51 9.46 -15.01
C LYS A 180 -14.65 9.19 -15.98
N ILE A 181 -14.61 8.07 -16.70
CA ILE A 181 -15.72 7.64 -17.59
C ILE A 181 -16.99 7.36 -16.76
N GLN A 182 -16.85 6.68 -15.63
CA GLN A 182 -17.96 6.42 -14.72
C GLN A 182 -18.60 7.72 -14.19
N LEU A 183 -17.80 8.75 -13.92
CA LEU A 183 -18.23 10.06 -13.46
C LEU A 183 -18.72 11.00 -14.57
N GLY A 184 -18.71 10.56 -15.84
CA GLY A 184 -19.04 11.41 -16.98
C GLY A 184 -18.02 12.49 -17.32
N LYS A 185 -16.80 12.43 -16.75
CA LYS A 185 -15.69 13.36 -16.99
C LYS A 185 -14.94 13.02 -18.28
N PHE A 186 -15.68 12.93 -19.38
CA PHE A 186 -15.21 12.38 -20.65
C PHE A 186 -14.02 13.14 -21.24
N ILE A 187 -14.01 14.48 -21.16
CA ILE A 187 -12.91 15.30 -21.69
C ILE A 187 -11.59 15.03 -20.93
N GLU A 188 -11.68 14.83 -19.60
CA GLU A 188 -10.50 14.51 -18.81
C GLU A 188 -10.00 13.09 -19.06
N ALA A 189 -10.91 12.12 -19.22
CA ALA A 189 -10.59 10.76 -19.58
C ALA A 189 -9.89 10.69 -20.96
N GLU A 190 -10.40 11.44 -21.95
CA GLU A 190 -9.86 11.50 -23.30
C GLU A 190 -8.41 12.00 -23.31
N LYS A 191 -8.11 13.07 -22.59
CA LYS A 191 -6.74 13.61 -22.48
C LYS A 191 -5.73 12.59 -21.92
N ILE A 192 -6.13 11.79 -20.93
CA ILE A 192 -5.26 10.75 -20.41
C ILE A 192 -5.07 9.64 -21.45
N LEU A 193 -6.14 9.24 -22.13
CA LEU A 193 -6.08 8.21 -23.17
C LEU A 193 -5.24 8.64 -24.40
N GLU A 194 -5.33 9.90 -24.80
CA GLU A 194 -4.46 10.46 -25.85
C GLU A 194 -2.99 10.36 -25.41
N TYR A 195 -2.66 10.82 -24.19
CA TYR A 195 -1.30 10.68 -23.66
C TYR A 195 -0.81 9.23 -23.66
N LEU A 196 -1.65 8.27 -23.25
CA LEU A 196 -1.28 6.85 -23.20
C LEU A 196 -1.12 6.23 -24.61
N ASN A 197 -2.02 6.57 -25.54
CA ASN A 197 -2.07 5.97 -26.87
C ASN A 197 -1.07 6.59 -27.87
N ASP A 198 -0.60 7.82 -27.61
CA ASP A 198 0.45 8.47 -28.39
C ASP A 198 1.86 8.10 -27.89
N SER A 199 1.97 7.31 -26.84
CA SER A 199 3.22 6.90 -26.22
C SER A 199 3.60 5.44 -26.61
N PRO A 200 4.87 5.03 -26.39
CA PRO A 200 5.26 3.61 -26.48
C PRO A 200 4.50 2.68 -25.52
N SER A 201 3.76 3.26 -24.57
CA SER A 201 2.97 2.54 -23.57
C SER A 201 1.56 2.17 -24.03
N VAL A 202 1.25 2.38 -25.32
CA VAL A 202 -0.04 1.98 -25.89
C VAL A 202 -0.32 0.50 -25.66
N SER A 203 -1.52 0.19 -25.21
CA SER A 203 -1.94 -1.17 -24.84
C SER A 203 -3.34 -1.47 -25.40
N ALA A 204 -3.67 -2.76 -25.50
CA ALA A 204 -5.03 -3.17 -25.87
C ALA A 204 -6.09 -2.56 -24.93
N GLN A 205 -5.77 -2.42 -23.64
CA GLN A 205 -6.67 -1.84 -22.65
C GLN A 205 -6.87 -0.34 -22.86
N SER A 206 -5.80 0.44 -23.14
CA SER A 206 -5.93 1.87 -23.39
C SER A 206 -6.72 2.19 -24.67
N VAL A 207 -6.47 1.42 -25.73
CA VAL A 207 -7.23 1.53 -27.00
C VAL A 207 -8.69 1.13 -26.81
N TRP A 208 -8.95 0.09 -26.02
CA TRP A 208 -10.29 -0.36 -25.68
C TRP A 208 -11.08 0.69 -24.91
N LEU A 209 -10.49 1.32 -23.89
CA LEU A 209 -11.13 2.41 -23.13
C LEU A 209 -11.40 3.63 -24.04
N ALA A 210 -10.51 3.94 -24.97
CA ALA A 210 -10.73 5.02 -25.94
C ALA A 210 -11.91 4.70 -26.88
N LEU A 211 -12.05 3.43 -27.30
CA LEU A 211 -13.18 2.97 -28.10
C LEU A 211 -14.49 3.07 -27.31
N GLN A 212 -14.53 2.58 -26.08
CA GLN A 212 -15.70 2.68 -25.20
C GLN A 212 -16.11 4.14 -24.95
N LEU A 213 -15.13 5.02 -24.71
CA LEU A 213 -15.39 6.46 -24.54
C LEU A 213 -16.00 7.08 -25.80
N ALA A 214 -15.45 6.77 -26.98
CA ALA A 214 -16.00 7.24 -28.25
C ALA A 214 -17.43 6.74 -28.50
N GLU A 215 -17.72 5.51 -28.11
CA GLU A 215 -19.05 4.92 -28.20
C GLU A 215 -20.05 5.63 -27.28
N ARG A 216 -19.70 5.85 -26.01
CA ARG A 216 -20.55 6.61 -25.04
C ARG A 216 -20.83 8.04 -25.47
N GLN A 217 -19.91 8.65 -26.22
CA GLN A 217 -20.07 10.01 -26.78
C GLN A 217 -20.71 10.03 -28.17
N ASN A 218 -21.13 8.89 -28.72
CA ASN A 218 -21.66 8.74 -30.08
C ASN A 218 -20.69 9.26 -31.18
N GLN A 219 -19.37 9.15 -30.98
CA GLN A 219 -18.35 9.62 -31.91
C GLN A 219 -17.94 8.51 -32.89
N ALA A 220 -18.76 8.26 -33.90
CA ALA A 220 -18.58 7.14 -34.84
C ALA A 220 -17.20 7.13 -35.50
N VAL A 221 -16.64 8.29 -35.84
CA VAL A 221 -15.31 8.40 -36.50
C VAL A 221 -14.21 7.92 -35.53
N LYS A 222 -14.21 8.34 -34.30
CA LYS A 222 -13.24 7.90 -33.28
C LYS A 222 -13.42 6.42 -32.94
N LYS A 223 -14.67 5.95 -32.82
CA LYS A 223 -14.97 4.52 -32.60
C LYS A 223 -14.33 3.65 -33.69
N ASN A 224 -14.55 4.03 -34.96
CA ASN A 224 -13.97 3.30 -36.12
C ASN A 224 -12.45 3.36 -36.12
N HIS A 225 -11.85 4.49 -35.76
CA HIS A 225 -10.41 4.64 -35.62
C HIS A 225 -9.82 3.68 -34.60
N TRP A 226 -10.35 3.68 -33.37
CA TRP A 226 -9.87 2.83 -32.28
C TRP A 226 -10.15 1.34 -32.55
N GLY A 227 -11.27 1.00 -33.17
CA GLY A 227 -11.58 -0.37 -33.59
C GLY A 227 -10.57 -0.91 -34.62
N LYS A 228 -10.19 -0.09 -35.62
CA LYS A 228 -9.13 -0.46 -36.57
C LYS A 228 -7.78 -0.63 -35.87
N MET A 229 -7.41 0.28 -34.98
CA MET A 229 -6.17 0.22 -34.23
C MET A 229 -6.09 -1.05 -33.37
N LEU A 230 -7.19 -1.42 -32.72
CA LEU A 230 -7.30 -2.64 -31.92
C LEU A 230 -7.07 -3.90 -32.79
N GLY A 231 -7.70 -3.95 -33.97
CA GLY A 231 -7.56 -5.07 -34.89
C GLY A 231 -6.17 -5.18 -35.51
N LEU A 232 -5.53 -4.04 -35.84
CA LEU A 232 -4.21 -4.03 -36.48
C LEU A 232 -3.08 -4.37 -35.50
N HIS A 233 -3.12 -3.82 -34.29
CA HIS A 233 -2.00 -3.93 -33.35
C HIS A 233 -2.23 -4.94 -32.22
N PHE A 234 -3.48 -5.29 -31.94
CA PHE A 234 -3.86 -6.12 -30.80
C PHE A 234 -4.85 -7.24 -31.16
N SER A 235 -4.73 -7.80 -32.39
CA SER A 235 -5.65 -8.82 -32.91
C SER A 235 -5.78 -10.10 -32.06
N ASN A 236 -4.80 -10.40 -31.23
CA ASN A 236 -4.83 -11.56 -30.32
C ASN A 236 -5.35 -11.23 -28.91
N SER A 237 -5.73 -9.97 -28.65
CA SER A 237 -6.20 -9.53 -27.33
C SER A 237 -7.63 -9.97 -27.03
N ALA A 238 -7.96 -10.04 -25.74
CA ALA A 238 -9.34 -10.26 -25.29
C ALA A 238 -10.25 -9.10 -25.72
N GLN A 239 -9.73 -7.87 -25.73
CA GLN A 239 -10.42 -6.66 -26.15
C GLN A 239 -10.84 -6.70 -27.64
N TRP A 240 -9.95 -7.20 -28.53
CA TRP A 240 -10.31 -7.36 -29.92
C TRP A 240 -11.43 -8.38 -30.11
N ARG A 241 -11.37 -9.52 -29.42
CA ARG A 241 -12.44 -10.53 -29.45
C ARG A 241 -13.77 -9.95 -28.97
N ALA A 242 -13.77 -9.25 -27.83
CA ALA A 242 -14.95 -8.58 -27.31
C ALA A 242 -15.56 -7.57 -28.31
N TYR A 243 -14.70 -6.82 -29.03
CA TYR A 243 -15.15 -5.89 -30.06
C TYR A 243 -15.83 -6.62 -31.25
N GLN A 244 -15.26 -7.75 -31.71
CA GLN A 244 -15.83 -8.56 -32.79
C GLN A 244 -17.16 -9.21 -32.38
N ASP A 245 -17.26 -9.67 -31.15
CA ASP A 245 -18.45 -10.34 -30.63
C ASP A 245 -19.59 -9.35 -30.32
N GLY A 246 -19.34 -8.04 -30.45
CA GLY A 246 -20.33 -7.00 -30.17
C GLY A 246 -20.79 -7.01 -28.70
N VAL A 247 -19.92 -7.44 -27.79
CA VAL A 247 -20.26 -7.50 -26.36
C VAL A 247 -20.62 -6.11 -25.85
N PRO A 248 -21.83 -5.91 -25.28
CA PRO A 248 -22.21 -4.62 -24.70
C PRO A 248 -21.24 -4.24 -23.56
N HIS A 249 -20.87 -2.99 -23.53
CA HIS A 249 -19.95 -2.44 -22.53
C HIS A 249 -20.76 -1.91 -21.36
N ASP A 250 -20.94 -2.73 -20.31
CA ASP A 250 -21.53 -2.31 -19.04
C ASP A 250 -20.55 -1.44 -18.22
#